data_fe8a5ee05c6e202fbe29bc3e3a8e8a5a
#
_entry.id   fe8a5ee05c6e202fbe29bc3e3a8e8a5a
#
_cell.length_a   1.000
_cell.length_b   1.000
_cell.length_c   1.000
_cell.angle_alpha   90.00
_cell.angle_beta   90.00
_cell.angle_gamma   90.00
#
_symmetry.space_group_name_H-M   'P 1'
#
loop_
_entity.id
_entity.type
_entity.pdbx_description
1 polymer ?
#
loop_
_entity_poly.entity_id
_entity_poly.type
_entity_poly.pdbx_seq_one_letter_code
_entity_poly.pdbx_strand_id
1 'polypeptide(L)'
;TFYQEDFNKIAYRQKYFEEVELKHANKVLFCDTEALVTNRFHKEFFGTDSDLLREIACEQQYDLWLFLQDDVPFIDDGTRGYVNDQHYSTQLLKDSLDEHRIPYVIVKGSYEERLLIAMEKVDELLE
;
A
#
# COMPACT_ATOMS: atom_id res chain seq x y z
N THR A 1 10.41 -2.25 -19.65
CA THR A 1 11.38 -1.37 -18.99
C THR A 1 10.65 -0.27 -18.22
N PHE A 2 10.98 -0.13 -16.93
CA PHE A 2 10.42 0.93 -16.11
C PHE A 2 11.40 2.09 -15.99
N TYR A 3 10.89 3.31 -16.14
CA TYR A 3 11.65 4.53 -15.92
C TYR A 3 11.18 5.20 -14.63
N GLN A 4 12.02 6.01 -14.00
CA GLN A 4 11.67 6.72 -12.75
C GLN A 4 10.40 7.54 -12.90
N GLU A 5 10.23 8.22 -14.03
CA GLU A 5 9.05 9.03 -14.30
C GLU A 5 7.75 8.22 -14.41
N ASP A 6 7.85 6.91 -14.69
CA ASP A 6 6.68 6.05 -14.73
C ASP A 6 6.07 5.90 -13.34
N PHE A 7 6.90 5.78 -12.32
CA PHE A 7 6.44 5.70 -10.93
C PHE A 7 5.78 7.00 -10.50
N ASN A 8 6.31 8.14 -10.93
CA ASN A 8 5.71 9.44 -10.64
C ASN A 8 4.32 9.55 -11.28
N LYS A 9 4.19 9.11 -12.52
CA LYS A 9 2.90 9.11 -13.24
C LYS A 9 1.89 8.20 -12.56
N ILE A 10 2.33 7.03 -12.10
CA ILE A 10 1.47 6.10 -11.37
C ILE A 10 0.92 6.76 -10.10
N ALA A 11 1.79 7.40 -9.32
CA ALA A 11 1.40 8.04 -8.07
C ALA A 11 0.43 9.21 -8.30
N TYR A 12 0.68 10.06 -9.29
CA TYR A 12 -0.20 11.18 -9.61
C TYR A 12 -1.57 10.70 -10.08
N ARG A 13 -1.59 9.69 -10.95
CA ARG A 13 -2.84 9.13 -11.47
C ARG A 13 -3.65 8.51 -10.34
N GLN A 14 -3.00 7.77 -9.46
CA GLN A 14 -3.64 7.15 -8.32
C GLN A 14 -4.25 8.19 -7.38
N LYS A 15 -3.49 9.23 -7.06
CA LYS A 15 -3.98 10.33 -6.24
C LYS A 15 -5.20 11.01 -6.86
N TYR A 16 -5.15 11.27 -8.16
CA TYR A 16 -6.26 11.88 -8.87
C TYR A 16 -7.51 11.00 -8.81
N PHE A 17 -7.39 9.71 -9.08
CA PHE A 17 -8.51 8.79 -9.02
C PHE A 17 -9.09 8.69 -7.62
N GLU A 18 -8.25 8.67 -6.59
CA GLU A 18 -8.73 8.66 -5.21
C GLU A 18 -9.54 9.92 -4.90
N GLU A 19 -9.08 11.09 -5.31
CA GLU A 19 -9.78 12.35 -5.09
C GLU A 19 -11.15 12.37 -5.79
N VAL A 20 -11.21 11.84 -7.01
CA VAL A 20 -12.46 11.75 -7.77
C VAL A 20 -13.42 10.75 -7.12
N GLU A 21 -12.94 9.56 -6.82
CA GLU A 21 -13.77 8.49 -6.26
C GLU A 21 -14.25 8.81 -4.85
N LEU A 22 -13.47 9.55 -4.07
CA LEU A 22 -13.88 9.93 -2.73
C LEU A 22 -15.15 10.76 -2.73
N LYS A 23 -15.37 11.56 -3.77
CA LYS A 23 -16.58 12.37 -3.93
C LYS A 23 -17.82 11.52 -4.19
N HIS A 24 -17.61 10.30 -4.71
CA HIS A 24 -18.69 9.36 -5.06
C HIS A 24 -18.83 8.21 -4.08
N ALA A 25 -17.93 8.11 -3.10
CA ALA A 25 -17.92 7.01 -2.14
C ALA A 25 -19.15 7.06 -1.24
N ASN A 26 -19.71 5.88 -0.98
CA ASN A 26 -20.80 5.72 -0.03
C ASN A 26 -20.23 5.15 1.27
N LYS A 27 -19.87 6.01 2.23
CA LYS A 27 -19.31 5.72 3.52
C LYS A 27 -17.81 5.38 3.53
N VAL A 28 -17.33 4.50 2.63
CA VAL A 28 -15.94 4.01 2.65
C VAL A 28 -15.38 3.96 1.23
N LEU A 29 -14.14 4.36 1.10
CA LEU A 29 -13.35 4.16 -0.12
C LEU A 29 -12.15 3.28 0.24
N PHE A 30 -12.00 2.16 -0.45
CA PHE A 30 -10.83 1.30 -0.31
C PHE A 30 -9.81 1.66 -1.39
N CYS A 31 -8.59 1.91 -0.95
CA CYS A 31 -7.48 2.25 -1.85
C CYS A 31 -6.43 1.14 -1.80
N ASP A 32 -6.11 0.56 -2.95
CA ASP A 32 -5.10 -0.48 -3.06
C ASP A 32 -3.85 0.15 -3.64
N THR A 33 -2.77 0.14 -2.88
CA THR A 33 -1.50 0.76 -3.21
C THR A 33 -1.61 2.30 -3.25
N GLU A 34 -0.63 2.97 -2.67
CA GLU A 34 -0.58 4.43 -2.63
C GLU A 34 0.88 4.90 -2.81
N ALA A 35 1.13 6.20 -2.68
CA ALA A 35 2.43 6.77 -3.02
C ALA A 35 3.59 6.22 -2.18
N LEU A 36 3.37 5.89 -0.91
CA LEU A 36 4.41 5.32 -0.06
C LEU A 36 4.83 3.94 -0.57
N VAL A 37 3.86 3.11 -0.95
CA VAL A 37 4.10 1.78 -1.52
C VAL A 37 4.82 1.92 -2.87
N THR A 38 4.37 2.86 -3.69
CA THR A 38 4.99 3.14 -4.99
C THR A 38 6.44 3.59 -4.81
N ASN A 39 6.72 4.44 -3.81
CA ASN A 39 8.08 4.87 -3.51
C ASN A 39 8.97 3.70 -3.09
N ARG A 40 8.42 2.74 -2.35
CA ARG A 40 9.17 1.54 -1.97
C ARG A 40 9.58 0.74 -3.20
N PHE A 41 8.69 0.56 -4.17
CA PHE A 41 9.04 -0.09 -5.43
C PHE A 41 10.09 0.72 -6.20
N HIS A 42 9.99 2.04 -6.20
CA HIS A 42 10.97 2.91 -6.81
C HIS A 42 12.36 2.65 -6.21
N LYS A 43 12.44 2.53 -4.89
CA LYS A 43 13.68 2.26 -4.20
C LYS A 43 14.26 0.89 -4.58
N GLU A 44 13.41 -0.12 -4.74
CA GLU A 44 13.86 -1.45 -5.18
C GLU A 44 14.44 -1.43 -6.58
N PHE A 45 13.80 -0.72 -7.51
CA PHE A 45 14.24 -0.69 -8.90
C PHE A 45 15.45 0.22 -9.13
N PHE A 46 15.52 1.34 -8.44
CA PHE A 46 16.53 2.37 -8.70
C PHE A 46 17.50 2.60 -7.54
N GLY A 47 17.29 1.93 -6.42
CA GLY A 47 18.17 2.05 -5.25
C GLY A 47 17.99 3.31 -4.43
N THR A 48 17.10 4.20 -4.83
CA THR A 48 16.88 5.48 -4.15
C THR A 48 15.39 5.78 -4.00
N ASP A 49 15.07 6.57 -2.97
CA ASP A 49 13.73 7.12 -2.79
C ASP A 49 13.46 8.22 -3.82
N SER A 50 12.20 8.44 -4.15
CA SER A 50 11.77 9.56 -4.96
C SER A 50 11.24 10.66 -4.05
N ASP A 51 11.83 11.85 -4.13
CA ASP A 51 11.37 13.00 -3.34
C ASP A 51 9.92 13.35 -3.68
N LEU A 52 9.56 13.27 -4.95
CA LEU A 52 8.20 13.55 -5.40
C LEU A 52 7.20 12.55 -4.82
N LEU A 53 7.53 11.26 -4.81
CA LEU A 53 6.66 10.23 -4.25
C LEU A 53 6.50 10.41 -2.74
N ARG A 54 7.55 10.84 -2.06
CA ARG A 54 7.49 11.14 -0.62
C ARG A 54 6.58 12.33 -0.35
N GLU A 55 6.63 13.37 -1.18
CA GLU A 55 5.73 14.52 -1.05
C GLU A 55 4.27 14.12 -1.24
N ILE A 56 3.99 13.33 -2.27
CA ILE A 56 2.63 12.84 -2.54
C ILE A 56 2.13 11.99 -1.37
N ALA A 57 2.99 11.12 -0.84
CA ALA A 57 2.64 10.27 0.31
C ALA A 57 2.29 11.11 1.54
N CYS A 58 3.00 12.22 1.77
CA CYS A 58 2.72 13.11 2.89
C CYS A 58 1.40 13.85 2.72
N GLU A 59 0.97 14.12 1.49
CA GLU A 59 -0.30 14.79 1.22
C GLU A 59 -1.50 13.87 1.32
N GLN A 60 -1.31 12.57 1.07
CA GLN A 60 -2.39 11.59 1.15
C GLN A 60 -2.66 11.23 2.60
N GLN A 61 -3.92 11.27 3.01
CA GLN A 61 -4.35 10.92 4.36
C GLN A 61 -5.38 9.81 4.29
N TYR A 62 -5.15 8.77 5.06
CA TYR A 62 -6.05 7.63 5.14
C TYR A 62 -6.50 7.45 6.59
N ASP A 63 -7.77 7.14 6.79
CA ASP A 63 -8.34 6.96 8.12
C ASP A 63 -7.95 5.62 8.73
N LEU A 64 -7.65 4.64 7.90
CA LEU A 64 -7.28 3.29 8.33
C LEU A 64 -6.31 2.67 7.34
N TRP A 65 -5.22 2.13 7.87
CA TRP A 65 -4.28 1.34 7.09
C TRP A 65 -4.42 -0.14 7.48
N LEU A 66 -4.68 -0.96 6.50
CA LEU A 66 -4.70 -2.41 6.67
C LEU A 66 -3.44 -2.97 6.04
N PHE A 67 -2.56 -3.52 6.87
CA PHE A 67 -1.32 -4.11 6.41
C PHE A 67 -1.51 -5.62 6.25
N LEU A 68 -1.48 -6.08 5.01
CA LEU A 68 -1.66 -7.50 4.71
C LEU A 68 -0.35 -8.25 4.93
N GLN A 69 -0.32 -9.10 5.95
CA GLN A 69 0.86 -9.88 6.29
C GLN A 69 1.11 -10.95 5.22
N ASP A 70 2.36 -11.27 4.98
CA ASP A 70 2.78 -12.23 3.96
C ASP A 70 2.85 -13.67 4.49
N ASP A 71 1.86 -14.06 5.29
CA ASP A 71 1.76 -15.40 5.87
C ASP A 71 0.95 -16.38 5.02
N VAL A 72 0.51 -15.95 3.84
CA VAL A 72 -0.14 -16.80 2.85
C VAL A 72 0.93 -17.32 1.89
N PRO A 73 0.93 -18.62 1.55
CA PRO A 73 1.91 -19.16 0.61
C PRO A 73 1.88 -18.38 -0.72
N PHE A 74 3.06 -17.98 -1.17
CA PHE A 74 3.21 -17.29 -2.44
C PHE A 74 3.14 -18.29 -3.59
N ILE A 75 2.32 -17.99 -4.59
CA ILE A 75 2.23 -18.79 -5.82
C ILE A 75 2.80 -17.94 -6.95
N ASP A 76 3.88 -18.42 -7.55
CA ASP A 76 4.51 -17.73 -8.67
C ASP A 76 3.71 -17.96 -9.94
N ASP A 77 3.06 -16.90 -10.42
CA ASP A 77 2.28 -16.93 -11.65
C ASP A 77 3.06 -16.37 -12.85
N GLY A 78 4.35 -16.10 -12.68
CA GLY A 78 5.22 -15.58 -13.72
C GLY A 78 5.16 -14.07 -13.93
N THR A 79 4.31 -13.37 -13.18
CA THR A 79 4.13 -11.92 -13.36
C THR A 79 5.01 -11.08 -12.44
N ARG A 80 5.60 -11.69 -11.42
CA ARG A 80 6.42 -10.98 -10.42
C ARG A 80 7.89 -11.36 -10.55
N GLY A 81 8.74 -10.32 -10.57
CA GLY A 81 10.19 -10.51 -10.70
C GLY A 81 10.94 -10.76 -9.39
N TYR A 82 10.25 -10.75 -8.23
CA TYR A 82 10.90 -10.81 -6.91
C TYR A 82 10.37 -11.92 -6.04
N VAL A 83 10.18 -13.08 -6.59
CA VAL A 83 9.58 -14.21 -5.86
C VAL A 83 10.32 -14.48 -4.55
N ASN A 84 11.64 -14.40 -4.56
CA ASN A 84 12.48 -14.75 -3.40
C ASN A 84 12.58 -13.63 -2.37
N ASP A 85 12.13 -12.41 -2.69
CA ASP A 85 12.28 -11.24 -1.85
C ASP A 85 10.95 -10.77 -1.23
N GLN A 86 9.91 -11.60 -1.23
CA GLN A 86 8.61 -11.24 -0.71
C GLN A 86 8.66 -10.78 0.75
N HIS A 87 9.32 -11.55 1.61
CA HIS A 87 9.46 -11.19 3.03
C HIS A 87 10.25 -9.92 3.22
N TYR A 88 11.30 -9.75 2.43
CA TYR A 88 12.11 -8.55 2.47
C TYR A 88 11.31 -7.32 2.06
N SER A 89 10.54 -7.43 0.99
CA SER A 89 9.67 -6.36 0.51
C SER A 89 8.60 -5.99 1.53
N THR A 90 7.98 -6.99 2.15
CA THR A 90 6.98 -6.77 3.20
C THR A 90 7.58 -6.07 4.40
N GLN A 91 8.77 -6.48 4.83
CA GLN A 91 9.45 -5.86 5.96
C GLN A 91 9.84 -4.40 5.66
N LEU A 92 10.30 -4.12 4.44
CA LEU A 92 10.62 -2.74 4.03
C LEU A 92 9.40 -1.83 4.08
N LEU A 93 8.26 -2.32 3.64
CA LEU A 93 7.02 -1.55 3.68
C LEU A 93 6.61 -1.27 5.13
N LYS A 94 6.68 -2.28 5.98
CA LYS A 94 6.37 -2.15 7.40
C LYS A 94 7.30 -1.13 8.07
N ASP A 95 8.59 -1.21 7.77
CA ASP A 95 9.58 -0.27 8.29
C ASP A 95 9.29 1.15 7.82
N SER A 96 8.84 1.32 6.58
CA SER A 96 8.45 2.62 6.05
C SER A 96 7.25 3.21 6.78
N LEU A 97 6.25 2.39 7.08
CA LEU A 97 5.08 2.82 7.85
C LEU A 97 5.49 3.25 9.26
N ASP A 98 6.35 2.46 9.91
CA ASP A 98 6.85 2.76 11.25
C ASP A 98 7.69 4.04 11.25
N GLU A 99 8.54 4.22 10.25
CA GLU A 99 9.39 5.41 10.11
C GLU A 99 8.54 6.68 9.98
N HIS A 100 7.44 6.60 9.24
CA HIS A 100 6.52 7.72 9.05
C HIS A 100 5.49 7.84 10.18
N ARG A 101 5.57 6.97 11.19
CA ARG A 101 4.66 6.94 12.33
C ARG A 101 3.19 6.79 11.91
N ILE A 102 2.96 5.98 10.90
CA ILE A 102 1.62 5.68 10.41
C ILE A 102 1.10 4.46 11.18
N PRO A 103 0.00 4.58 11.95
CA PRO A 103 -0.59 3.43 12.60
C PRO A 103 -1.26 2.52 11.58
N TYR A 104 -1.13 1.23 11.76
CA TYR A 104 -1.73 0.25 10.87
C TYR A 104 -2.21 -0.97 11.65
N VAL A 105 -3.13 -1.71 11.07
CA VAL A 105 -3.64 -2.96 11.62
C VAL A 105 -3.08 -4.10 10.79
N ILE A 106 -2.47 -5.07 11.44
CA ILE A 106 -1.96 -6.26 10.76
C ILE A 106 -3.13 -7.20 10.47
N VAL A 107 -3.29 -7.53 9.18
CA VAL A 107 -4.29 -8.48 8.70
C VAL A 107 -3.56 -9.75 8.33
N LYS A 108 -3.82 -10.83 9.06
CA LYS A 108 -3.11 -12.11 8.91
C LYS A 108 -4.04 -13.30 9.11
N GLY A 109 -3.54 -14.49 8.78
CA GLY A 109 -4.27 -15.74 8.94
C GLY A 109 -4.89 -16.22 7.65
N SER A 110 -5.93 -17.04 7.77
CA SER A 110 -6.70 -17.53 6.63
C SER A 110 -7.48 -16.39 5.97
N TYR A 111 -8.04 -16.64 4.79
CA TYR A 111 -8.88 -15.65 4.12
C TYR A 111 -10.06 -15.23 4.99
N GLU A 112 -10.67 -16.18 5.68
CA GLU A 112 -11.80 -15.89 6.58
C GLU A 112 -11.37 -15.02 7.76
N GLU A 113 -10.24 -15.37 8.38
CA GLU A 113 -9.70 -14.59 9.49
C GLU A 113 -9.34 -13.18 9.05
N ARG A 114 -8.72 -13.04 7.88
CA ARG A 114 -8.35 -11.75 7.30
C ARG A 114 -9.57 -10.89 7.05
N LEU A 115 -10.61 -11.46 6.48
CA LEU A 115 -11.86 -10.76 6.21
C LEU A 115 -12.50 -10.27 7.51
N LEU A 116 -12.54 -11.12 8.53
CA LEU A 116 -13.10 -10.75 9.83
C LEU A 116 -12.34 -9.60 10.48
N ILE A 117 -11.01 -9.64 10.46
CA ILE A 117 -10.18 -8.56 11.00
C ILE A 117 -10.48 -7.24 10.28
N ALA A 118 -10.48 -7.28 8.95
CA ALA A 118 -10.73 -6.08 8.14
C ALA A 118 -12.13 -5.52 8.38
N MET A 119 -13.15 -6.38 8.40
CA MET A 119 -14.54 -5.96 8.63
C MET A 119 -14.69 -5.32 10.00
N GLU A 120 -14.13 -5.93 11.03
CA GLU A 120 -14.19 -5.39 12.39
C GLU A 120 -13.60 -3.99 12.47
N LYS A 121 -12.44 -3.79 11.86
CA LYS A 121 -11.75 -2.50 11.89
C LYS A 121 -12.47 -1.42 11.07
N VAL A 122 -13.04 -1.78 9.95
CA VAL A 122 -13.84 -0.86 9.14
C VAL A 122 -15.12 -0.49 9.90
N ASP A 123 -15.78 -1.47 10.54
CA ASP A 123 -16.99 -1.20 11.31
C ASP A 123 -16.70 -0.25 12.48
N GLU A 124 -15.58 -0.44 13.19
CA GLU A 124 -15.15 0.47 14.25
C GLU A 124 -14.96 1.89 13.72
N LEU A 125 -14.37 2.02 12.53
CA LEU A 125 -14.15 3.32 11.91
C LEU A 125 -15.47 4.03 11.57
N LEU A 126 -16.50 3.27 11.20
CA LEU A 126 -17.79 3.81 10.78
C LEU A 126 -18.75 4.11 11.94
N GLU A 127 -18.39 3.73 13.14
CA GLU A 127 -19.19 4.04 14.35
C GLU A 127 -19.17 5.55 14.74
#